data_2382302bab2d597d219ab5be299f24f3
#
_entry.id   2382302bab2d597d219ab5be299f24f3
#
_cell.length_a   1.000
_cell.length_b   1.000
_cell.length_c   1.000
_cell.angle_alpha   90.00
_cell.angle_beta   90.00
_cell.angle_gamma   90.00
#
_symmetry.space_group_name_H-M   'P 1'
#
loop_
_entity.id
_entity.type
_entity.pdbx_description
1 polymer ?
#
loop_
_entity_poly.entity_id
_entity_poly.type
_entity_poly.pdbx_seq_one_letter_code
_entity_poly.pdbx_strand_id
1 'polypeptide(L)'
;MHVLVATVVHHPEDARILHRQIRALLDAEHTVTYVAPFREYGVTPWERLRSVDVPRASGRERLASLRAARTVLAEQAPQADLLLFHDPELLLVLPEERPLTVWDVHEDTAAALLTKPWVPKPLRRPLSLVVRGFERRAEKRMRLLLAEEGYRPRFRGTHPVVPNTTDVPQTPIREPGDDRVVYLGHISPARGARELIELGRILRPHDVRLEVIGNADIEVRPMLREAAQEGALHWYGFVPNDRALRMCAGALAGLSLLHDTPNYRHSMPTKVVEYMAHGLPVVSTEGPVARSLVTEHPEGPAGIVVPFQDSQAAAEAILTLRDDRELRLSYACTGHTIARSSFHWPVQARLFVKQLESWLDEANGSPGPIPEPRRPQERKLRTSGEQGHTVV
;
A
#
# COMPACT_ATOMS: atom_id res chain seq x y z
N MET A 1 3.24 -22.26 15.17
CA MET A 1 4.25 -21.31 15.72
C MET A 1 3.59 -20.21 16.52
N HIS A 2 4.33 -19.64 17.48
CA HIS A 2 3.95 -18.44 18.19
C HIS A 2 4.68 -17.24 17.59
N VAL A 3 3.93 -16.26 17.06
CA VAL A 3 4.48 -15.07 16.39
C VAL A 3 4.28 -13.85 17.27
N LEU A 4 5.37 -13.16 17.61
CA LEU A 4 5.36 -11.84 18.24
C LEU A 4 5.31 -10.78 17.14
N VAL A 5 4.20 -10.09 17.00
CA VAL A 5 4.04 -8.98 16.04
C VAL A 5 4.18 -7.65 16.77
N ALA A 6 4.99 -6.71 16.25
CA ALA A 6 5.26 -5.46 16.92
C ALA A 6 5.17 -4.23 16.00
N THR A 7 4.46 -3.22 16.49
CA THR A 7 4.46 -1.86 15.95
C THR A 7 4.39 -0.84 17.09
N VAL A 8 5.03 0.32 16.92
CA VAL A 8 4.99 1.43 17.88
C VAL A 8 4.54 2.74 17.24
N VAL A 9 4.37 2.75 15.92
CA VAL A 9 3.99 3.95 15.16
C VAL A 9 2.61 3.80 14.53
N HIS A 10 2.30 2.61 14.00
CA HIS A 10 1.06 2.37 13.26
C HIS A 10 -0.16 2.27 14.18
N HIS A 11 -1.33 2.53 13.60
CA HIS A 11 -2.59 2.29 14.28
C HIS A 11 -2.74 0.79 14.59
N PRO A 12 -3.23 0.39 15.79
CA PRO A 12 -3.41 -1.03 16.11
C PRO A 12 -4.32 -1.78 15.12
N GLU A 13 -5.29 -1.09 14.50
CA GLU A 13 -6.15 -1.61 13.44
C GLU A 13 -5.62 -1.28 12.03
N ASP A 14 -4.29 -1.23 11.85
CA ASP A 14 -3.71 -1.09 10.53
C ASP A 14 -4.15 -2.23 9.61
N ALA A 15 -4.55 -1.87 8.39
CA ALA A 15 -5.10 -2.82 7.42
C ALA A 15 -4.11 -3.93 7.05
N ARG A 16 -2.81 -3.61 6.91
CA ARG A 16 -1.77 -4.58 6.60
C ARG A 16 -1.44 -5.45 7.80
N ILE A 17 -1.26 -4.84 8.97
CA ILE A 17 -0.78 -5.51 10.17
C ILE A 17 -1.88 -6.40 10.76
N LEU A 18 -3.00 -5.80 11.19
CA LEU A 18 -4.06 -6.53 11.89
C LEU A 18 -4.95 -7.31 10.94
N HIS A 19 -5.56 -6.60 9.96
CA HIS A 19 -6.63 -7.19 9.15
C HIS A 19 -6.14 -8.14 8.08
N ARG A 20 -4.83 -8.13 7.74
CA ARG A 20 -4.24 -9.04 6.75
C ARG A 20 -3.26 -10.00 7.40
N GLN A 21 -2.11 -9.54 7.87
CA GLN A 21 -1.04 -10.43 8.33
C GLN A 21 -1.38 -11.17 9.62
N ILE A 22 -1.81 -10.48 10.68
CA ILE A 22 -2.21 -11.12 11.94
C ILE A 22 -3.39 -12.05 11.71
N ARG A 23 -4.41 -11.60 10.98
CA ARG A 23 -5.55 -12.45 10.64
C ARG A 23 -5.13 -13.72 9.89
N ALA A 24 -4.25 -13.60 8.90
CA ALA A 24 -3.74 -14.77 8.17
C ALA A 24 -3.01 -15.78 9.06
N LEU A 25 -2.22 -15.29 10.04
CA LEU A 25 -1.56 -16.13 11.02
C LEU A 25 -2.59 -16.87 11.92
N LEU A 26 -3.61 -16.16 12.40
CA LEU A 26 -4.67 -16.75 13.22
C LEU A 26 -5.53 -17.74 12.45
N ASP A 27 -5.83 -17.46 11.18
CA ASP A 27 -6.61 -18.33 10.30
C ASP A 27 -5.82 -19.61 9.91
N ALA A 28 -4.47 -19.54 9.97
CA ALA A 28 -3.56 -20.68 9.84
C ALA A 28 -3.24 -21.36 11.19
N GLU A 29 -4.08 -21.14 12.22
CA GLU A 29 -3.98 -21.73 13.56
C GLU A 29 -2.68 -21.42 14.31
N HIS A 30 -1.97 -20.35 13.95
CA HIS A 30 -0.85 -19.84 14.71
C HIS A 30 -1.30 -18.97 15.88
N THR A 31 -0.50 -18.96 16.96
CA THR A 31 -0.74 -18.04 18.09
C THR A 31 0.00 -16.74 17.88
N VAL A 32 -0.63 -15.61 18.22
CA VAL A 32 -0.07 -14.28 18.01
C VAL A 32 -0.10 -13.46 19.30
N THR A 33 1.06 -12.92 19.68
CA THR A 33 1.16 -11.81 20.63
C THR A 33 1.35 -10.52 19.84
N TYR A 34 0.45 -9.55 20.02
CA TYR A 34 0.50 -8.28 19.30
C TYR A 34 0.87 -7.13 20.24
N VAL A 35 2.02 -6.52 20.00
CA VAL A 35 2.53 -5.34 20.70
C VAL A 35 2.20 -4.10 19.88
N ALA A 36 1.31 -3.23 20.38
CA ALA A 36 0.86 -2.04 19.67
C ALA A 36 0.33 -0.96 20.63
N PRO A 37 0.18 0.31 20.20
CA PRO A 37 -0.27 1.42 21.05
C PRO A 37 -1.80 1.46 21.20
N PHE A 38 -2.39 0.43 21.80
CA PHE A 38 -3.84 0.26 21.92
C PHE A 38 -4.52 1.38 22.71
N ARG A 39 -3.95 1.75 23.88
CA ARG A 39 -4.55 2.75 24.77
C ARG A 39 -4.60 4.13 24.15
N GLU A 40 -3.51 4.53 23.47
CA GLU A 40 -3.42 5.86 22.87
C GLU A 40 -4.45 6.07 21.74
N TYR A 41 -4.81 4.98 21.05
CA TYR A 41 -5.83 5.00 20.01
C TYR A 41 -7.23 4.63 20.50
N GLY A 42 -7.39 4.22 21.77
CA GLY A 42 -8.68 3.77 22.30
C GLY A 42 -9.22 2.50 21.65
N VAL A 43 -8.32 1.62 21.15
CA VAL A 43 -8.68 0.39 20.46
C VAL A 43 -8.77 -0.77 21.43
N THR A 44 -9.87 -1.52 21.38
CA THR A 44 -10.02 -2.79 22.08
C THR A 44 -9.42 -3.91 21.23
N PRO A 45 -8.42 -4.66 21.73
CA PRO A 45 -7.83 -5.78 20.99
C PRO A 45 -8.85 -6.89 20.73
N TRP A 46 -8.61 -7.68 19.68
CA TRP A 46 -9.41 -8.87 19.40
C TRP A 46 -9.21 -9.93 20.49
N GLU A 47 -10.27 -10.62 20.91
CA GLU A 47 -10.23 -11.67 21.95
C GLU A 47 -9.28 -12.84 21.62
N ARG A 48 -9.09 -13.14 20.34
CA ARG A 48 -8.19 -14.19 19.85
C ARG A 48 -6.70 -13.82 19.93
N LEU A 49 -6.36 -12.58 20.33
CA LEU A 49 -5.01 -12.06 20.39
C LEU A 49 -4.53 -11.92 21.84
N ARG A 50 -3.31 -12.35 22.10
CA ARG A 50 -2.60 -11.84 23.27
C ARG A 50 -2.07 -10.44 22.92
N SER A 51 -2.62 -9.41 23.54
CA SER A 51 -2.25 -8.03 23.28
C SER A 51 -1.38 -7.46 24.40
N VAL A 52 -0.38 -6.67 24.02
CA VAL A 52 0.49 -5.94 24.96
C VAL A 52 0.54 -4.47 24.51
N ASP A 53 0.13 -3.60 25.41
CA ASP A 53 0.09 -2.16 25.14
C ASP A 53 1.47 -1.52 25.28
N VAL A 54 1.83 -0.62 24.36
CA VAL A 54 3.03 0.19 24.40
C VAL A 54 2.68 1.64 24.05
N PRO A 55 3.40 2.65 24.60
CA PRO A 55 3.19 4.02 24.18
C PRO A 55 3.55 4.20 22.70
N ARG A 56 2.80 5.03 22.00
CA ARG A 56 3.10 5.38 20.60
C ARG A 56 4.39 6.16 20.47
N ALA A 57 5.26 5.76 19.55
CA ALA A 57 6.51 6.45 19.27
C ALA A 57 6.29 7.70 18.40
N SER A 58 5.78 8.78 18.98
CA SER A 58 5.49 10.02 18.28
C SER A 58 6.10 11.25 18.96
N GLY A 59 6.40 12.28 18.22
CA GLY A 59 6.83 13.58 18.70
C GLY A 59 8.02 13.54 19.66
N ARG A 60 7.89 14.24 20.78
CA ARG A 60 8.94 14.36 21.82
C ARG A 60 9.08 13.11 22.69
N GLU A 61 8.03 12.31 22.79
CA GLU A 61 8.00 11.09 23.61
C GLU A 61 8.57 9.86 22.90
N ARG A 62 8.96 9.98 21.62
CA ARG A 62 9.46 8.88 20.79
C ARG A 62 10.55 8.04 21.47
N LEU A 63 11.52 8.68 22.12
CA LEU A 63 12.59 7.95 22.80
C LEU A 63 12.12 7.18 24.05
N ALA A 64 11.19 7.75 24.80
CA ALA A 64 10.59 7.09 25.97
C ALA A 64 9.76 5.88 25.51
N SER A 65 8.96 6.04 24.48
CA SER A 65 8.15 4.98 23.88
C SER A 65 9.01 3.84 23.33
N LEU A 66 10.12 4.15 22.68
CA LEU A 66 11.06 3.13 22.20
C LEU A 66 11.73 2.37 23.35
N ARG A 67 12.05 3.03 24.46
CA ARG A 67 12.57 2.36 25.66
C ARG A 67 11.54 1.40 26.27
N ALA A 68 10.28 1.84 26.36
CA ALA A 68 9.19 0.99 26.83
C ALA A 68 9.01 -0.23 25.91
N ALA A 69 9.02 0.00 24.58
CA ALA A 69 8.96 -1.08 23.61
C ALA A 69 10.13 -2.07 23.74
N ARG A 70 11.35 -1.60 24.00
CA ARG A 70 12.51 -2.48 24.26
C ARG A 70 12.26 -3.42 25.44
N THR A 71 11.75 -2.90 26.56
CA THR A 71 11.43 -3.69 27.75
C THR A 71 10.40 -4.77 27.43
N VAL A 72 9.29 -4.37 26.79
CA VAL A 72 8.23 -5.30 26.39
C VAL A 72 8.75 -6.37 25.41
N LEU A 73 9.53 -5.98 24.41
CA LEU A 73 10.09 -6.93 23.46
C LEU A 73 11.08 -7.89 24.11
N ALA A 74 11.90 -7.43 25.07
CA ALA A 74 12.82 -8.31 25.81
C ALA A 74 12.07 -9.33 26.67
N GLU A 75 10.91 -8.98 27.21
CA GLU A 75 10.06 -9.89 28.00
C GLU A 75 9.29 -10.89 27.14
N GLN A 76 8.82 -10.47 25.95
CA GLN A 76 7.95 -11.28 25.09
C GLN A 76 8.73 -12.13 24.08
N ALA A 77 9.88 -11.65 23.57
CA ALA A 77 10.63 -12.32 22.51
C ALA A 77 11.09 -13.75 22.88
N PRO A 78 11.54 -14.07 24.12
CA PRO A 78 11.94 -15.43 24.48
C PRO A 78 10.78 -16.45 24.45
N GLN A 79 9.54 -16.00 24.44
CA GLN A 79 8.34 -16.85 24.41
C GLN A 79 7.81 -17.09 22.99
N ALA A 80 8.41 -16.47 21.98
CA ALA A 80 7.97 -16.56 20.59
C ALA A 80 8.95 -17.36 19.73
N ASP A 81 8.44 -18.02 18.70
CA ASP A 81 9.23 -18.69 17.68
C ASP A 81 9.75 -17.71 16.62
N LEU A 82 9.01 -16.61 16.40
CA LEU A 82 9.29 -15.61 15.39
C LEU A 82 8.87 -14.21 15.86
N LEU A 83 9.72 -13.21 15.62
CA LEU A 83 9.42 -11.79 15.79
C LEU A 83 9.21 -11.13 14.43
N LEU A 84 7.99 -10.66 14.14
CA LEU A 84 7.63 -9.85 12.98
C LEU A 84 7.41 -8.41 13.41
N PHE A 85 8.15 -7.47 12.87
CA PHE A 85 7.98 -6.05 13.20
C PHE A 85 7.88 -5.17 11.96
N HIS A 86 7.27 -4.00 12.12
CA HIS A 86 6.86 -3.14 11.02
C HIS A 86 7.61 -1.81 10.98
N ASP A 87 7.94 -1.23 12.13
CA ASP A 87 8.52 0.11 12.17
C ASP A 87 10.05 0.06 12.14
N PRO A 88 10.71 0.81 11.25
CA PRO A 88 12.17 0.86 11.18
C PRO A 88 12.81 1.38 12.47
N GLU A 89 12.10 2.16 13.28
CA GLU A 89 12.55 2.64 14.59
C GLU A 89 12.81 1.50 15.58
N LEU A 90 12.09 0.39 15.45
CA LEU A 90 12.31 -0.79 16.30
C LEU A 90 13.69 -1.42 16.11
N LEU A 91 14.35 -1.22 14.94
CA LEU A 91 15.73 -1.64 14.71
C LEU A 91 16.72 -1.14 15.77
N LEU A 92 16.40 0.00 16.40
CA LEU A 92 17.24 0.63 17.43
C LEU A 92 17.09 -0.01 18.81
N VAL A 93 16.02 -0.77 19.03
CA VAL A 93 15.61 -1.26 20.34
C VAL A 93 15.31 -2.76 20.40
N LEU A 94 15.56 -3.48 19.33
CA LEU A 94 15.44 -4.93 19.32
C LEU A 94 16.32 -5.56 20.40
N PRO A 95 15.83 -6.53 21.18
CA PRO A 95 16.64 -7.25 22.17
C PRO A 95 17.74 -8.07 21.48
N GLU A 96 18.84 -8.31 22.20
CA GLU A 96 19.95 -9.13 21.68
C GLU A 96 19.52 -10.58 21.55
N GLU A 97 18.93 -11.13 22.62
CA GLU A 97 18.31 -12.44 22.63
C GLU A 97 16.90 -12.33 22.04
N ARG A 98 16.72 -12.88 20.86
CA ARG A 98 15.46 -12.85 20.14
C ARG A 98 15.35 -14.03 19.17
N PRO A 99 14.13 -14.48 18.88
CA PRO A 99 13.89 -15.56 17.91
C PRO A 99 14.22 -15.13 16.48
N LEU A 100 13.93 -15.98 15.52
CA LEU A 100 13.93 -15.62 14.11
C LEU A 100 13.20 -14.28 13.92
N THR A 101 13.90 -13.30 13.36
CA THR A 101 13.39 -11.95 13.27
C THR A 101 13.15 -11.58 11.80
N VAL A 102 11.94 -11.07 11.53
CA VAL A 102 11.47 -10.64 10.21
C VAL A 102 11.09 -9.17 10.28
N TRP A 103 11.62 -8.37 9.38
CA TRP A 103 11.20 -7.00 9.19
C TRP A 103 10.31 -6.89 7.96
N ASP A 104 9.05 -6.47 8.17
CA ASP A 104 8.13 -6.12 7.09
C ASP A 104 8.36 -4.68 6.64
N VAL A 105 9.03 -4.54 5.51
CA VAL A 105 9.42 -3.24 4.93
C VAL A 105 8.28 -2.73 4.07
N HIS A 106 7.44 -1.85 4.61
CA HIS A 106 6.27 -1.32 3.90
C HIS A 106 6.28 0.20 3.72
N GLU A 107 7.38 0.87 4.13
CA GLU A 107 7.62 2.29 3.86
C GLU A 107 9.04 2.54 3.37
N ASP A 108 9.22 3.56 2.52
CA ASP A 108 10.55 4.10 2.21
C ASP A 108 10.87 5.27 3.13
N THR A 109 11.28 4.95 4.36
CA THR A 109 11.62 5.94 5.38
C THR A 109 12.74 6.89 4.94
N ALA A 110 13.73 6.38 4.22
CA ALA A 110 14.83 7.19 3.70
C ALA A 110 14.37 8.20 2.64
N ALA A 111 13.49 7.81 1.73
CA ALA A 111 12.88 8.72 0.77
C ALA A 111 11.91 9.71 1.43
N ALA A 112 11.12 9.24 2.41
CA ALA A 112 10.21 10.09 3.16
C ALA A 112 10.94 11.22 3.90
N LEU A 113 12.14 10.99 4.44
CA LEU A 113 12.96 12.03 5.09
C LEU A 113 13.33 13.18 4.16
N LEU A 114 13.44 12.94 2.86
CA LEU A 114 13.77 13.98 1.88
C LEU A 114 12.67 15.04 1.73
N THR A 115 11.43 14.69 2.08
CA THR A 115 10.25 15.53 1.92
C THR A 115 9.68 16.06 3.25
N LYS A 116 10.13 15.53 4.42
CA LYS A 116 9.59 15.93 5.73
C LYS A 116 9.88 17.40 6.05
N PRO A 117 8.85 18.23 6.33
CA PRO A 117 9.02 19.67 6.58
C PRO A 117 9.87 19.97 7.82
N TRP A 118 9.76 19.15 8.85
CA TRP A 118 10.46 19.30 10.14
C TRP A 118 11.95 18.96 10.08
N VAL A 119 12.42 18.32 9.00
CA VAL A 119 13.86 18.06 8.77
C VAL A 119 14.47 19.23 8.03
N PRO A 120 15.50 19.92 8.58
CA PRO A 120 16.20 20.99 7.90
C PRO A 120 16.76 20.52 6.55
N LYS A 121 16.59 21.30 5.50
CA LYS A 121 16.99 20.94 4.13
C LYS A 121 18.41 20.35 4.01
N PRO A 122 19.47 20.94 4.63
CA PRO A 122 20.83 20.41 4.52
C PRO A 122 21.02 19.04 5.18
N LEU A 123 20.18 18.69 6.17
CA LEU A 123 20.29 17.42 6.90
C LEU A 123 19.48 16.27 6.24
N ARG A 124 18.60 16.55 5.30
CA ARG A 124 17.73 15.54 4.69
C ARG A 124 18.52 14.43 3.99
N ARG A 125 19.49 14.79 3.15
CA ARG A 125 20.35 13.81 2.45
C ARG A 125 21.24 13.00 3.40
N PRO A 126 22.01 13.61 4.32
CA PRO A 126 22.79 12.86 5.31
C PRO A 126 21.93 11.88 6.14
N LEU A 127 20.78 12.33 6.67
CA LEU A 127 19.89 11.46 7.44
C LEU A 127 19.34 10.31 6.60
N SER A 128 18.95 10.56 5.35
CA SER A 128 18.50 9.52 4.43
C SER A 128 19.58 8.47 4.21
N LEU A 129 20.85 8.86 4.04
CA LEU A 129 21.98 7.93 3.90
C LEU A 129 22.23 7.12 5.19
N VAL A 130 22.09 7.72 6.35
CA VAL A 130 22.18 7.01 7.63
C VAL A 130 21.10 5.95 7.74
N VAL A 131 19.85 6.27 7.40
CA VAL A 131 18.75 5.29 7.38
C VAL A 131 19.05 4.16 6.40
N ARG A 132 19.53 4.46 5.20
CA ARG A 132 19.96 3.41 4.23
C ARG A 132 21.07 2.51 4.80
N GLY A 133 21.98 3.07 5.60
CA GLY A 133 23.00 2.31 6.32
C GLY A 133 22.41 1.33 7.33
N PHE A 134 21.40 1.77 8.11
CA PHE A 134 20.67 0.91 9.04
C PHE A 134 19.88 -0.19 8.31
N GLU A 135 19.19 0.13 7.22
CA GLU A 135 18.48 -0.84 6.39
C GLU A 135 19.41 -1.95 5.89
N ARG A 136 20.59 -1.59 5.36
CA ARG A 136 21.61 -2.54 4.89
C ARG A 136 22.20 -3.39 6.02
N ARG A 137 22.32 -2.83 7.22
CA ARG A 137 22.77 -3.59 8.39
C ARG A 137 21.68 -4.57 8.85
N ALA A 138 20.41 -4.17 8.83
CA ALA A 138 19.27 -5.02 9.14
C ALA A 138 19.19 -6.21 8.16
N GLU A 139 19.32 -5.96 6.85
CA GLU A 139 19.35 -6.99 5.80
C GLU A 139 20.33 -8.14 6.09
N LYS A 140 21.48 -7.84 6.73
CA LYS A 140 22.50 -8.84 7.08
C LYS A 140 22.19 -9.68 8.33
N ARG A 141 21.20 -9.26 9.12
CA ARG A 141 20.96 -9.79 10.47
C ARG A 141 19.60 -10.41 10.68
N MET A 142 18.69 -10.20 9.72
CA MET A 142 17.32 -10.67 9.82
C MET A 142 16.73 -10.93 8.43
N ARG A 143 15.58 -11.59 8.38
CA ARG A 143 14.82 -11.78 7.15
C ARG A 143 14.00 -10.51 6.84
N LEU A 144 13.81 -10.21 5.56
CA LEU A 144 13.01 -9.08 5.12
C LEU A 144 11.86 -9.55 4.26
N LEU A 145 10.67 -8.99 4.52
CA LEU A 145 9.53 -9.00 3.62
C LEU A 145 9.39 -7.60 3.02
N LEU A 146 9.16 -7.51 1.72
CA LEU A 146 8.95 -6.23 1.06
C LEU A 146 7.46 -6.08 0.73
N ALA A 147 6.90 -4.91 0.99
CA ALA A 147 5.51 -4.62 0.64
C ALA A 147 5.33 -4.27 -0.85
N GLU A 148 6.41 -4.00 -1.56
CA GLU A 148 6.36 -3.53 -2.95
C GLU A 148 7.59 -3.98 -3.74
N GLU A 149 7.40 -4.32 -5.02
CA GLU A 149 8.51 -4.63 -5.93
C GLU A 149 9.49 -3.47 -6.08
N GLY A 150 8.99 -2.23 -6.03
CA GLY A 150 9.77 -1.00 -6.09
C GLY A 150 10.80 -0.83 -4.96
N TYR A 151 10.69 -1.63 -3.90
CA TYR A 151 11.67 -1.59 -2.79
C TYR A 151 12.89 -2.49 -3.01
N ARG A 152 12.86 -3.44 -3.98
CA ARG A 152 13.99 -4.33 -4.27
C ARG A 152 15.32 -3.62 -4.49
N PRO A 153 15.40 -2.50 -5.24
CA PRO A 153 16.67 -1.81 -5.46
C PRO A 153 17.31 -1.21 -4.21
N ARG A 154 16.57 -1.12 -3.10
CA ARG A 154 17.08 -0.62 -1.82
C ARG A 154 18.04 -1.60 -1.15
N PHE A 155 17.89 -2.88 -1.44
CA PHE A 155 18.57 -4.00 -0.80
C PHE A 155 19.47 -4.73 -1.79
N ARG A 156 20.42 -5.51 -1.28
CA ARG A 156 21.37 -6.26 -2.11
C ARG A 156 20.90 -7.68 -2.38
N GLY A 157 20.20 -8.28 -1.42
CA GLY A 157 19.65 -9.63 -1.51
C GLY A 157 18.33 -9.68 -2.25
N THR A 158 17.92 -10.88 -2.60
CA THR A 158 16.57 -11.14 -3.08
C THR A 158 15.65 -11.40 -1.91
N HIS A 159 14.65 -10.57 -1.73
CA HIS A 159 13.67 -10.68 -0.66
C HIS A 159 12.29 -10.95 -1.24
N PRO A 160 11.45 -11.79 -0.60
CA PRO A 160 10.09 -12.01 -1.04
C PRO A 160 9.26 -10.73 -0.91
N VAL A 161 8.33 -10.57 -1.84
CA VAL A 161 7.37 -9.46 -1.84
C VAL A 161 6.00 -9.99 -1.45
N VAL A 162 5.44 -9.41 -0.39
CA VAL A 162 4.06 -9.60 0.03
C VAL A 162 3.35 -8.27 -0.17
N PRO A 163 2.71 -8.05 -1.33
CA PRO A 163 2.21 -6.74 -1.72
C PRO A 163 1.08 -6.26 -0.82
N ASN A 164 0.94 -4.93 -0.76
CA ASN A 164 -0.28 -4.33 -0.22
C ASN A 164 -1.44 -4.66 -1.15
N THR A 165 -2.33 -5.52 -0.68
CA THR A 165 -3.44 -6.08 -1.43
C THR A 165 -4.76 -5.85 -0.72
N THR A 166 -5.86 -6.25 -1.34
CA THR A 166 -7.20 -6.15 -0.78
C THR A 166 -7.95 -7.47 -0.94
N ASP A 167 -9.05 -7.64 -0.23
CA ASP A 167 -10.00 -8.70 -0.55
C ASP A 167 -10.72 -8.32 -1.84
N VAL A 168 -10.55 -9.14 -2.87
CA VAL A 168 -11.20 -8.94 -4.15
C VAL A 168 -12.47 -9.80 -4.18
N PRO A 169 -13.67 -9.22 -4.21
CA PRO A 169 -14.91 -9.99 -4.30
C PRO A 169 -14.92 -10.84 -5.58
N GLN A 170 -15.69 -11.91 -5.56
CA GLN A 170 -15.79 -12.80 -6.73
C GLN A 170 -16.38 -12.06 -7.94
N THR A 171 -17.36 -11.22 -7.67
CA THR A 171 -17.97 -10.29 -8.64
C THR A 171 -18.06 -8.92 -7.98
N PRO A 172 -17.88 -7.83 -8.74
CA PRO A 172 -18.14 -6.49 -8.22
C PRO A 172 -19.57 -6.36 -7.68
N ILE A 173 -19.74 -5.58 -6.62
CA ILE A 173 -21.04 -5.37 -5.96
C ILE A 173 -22.03 -4.70 -6.92
N ARG A 174 -21.53 -3.84 -7.79
CA ARG A 174 -22.33 -3.05 -8.73
C ARG A 174 -21.49 -2.66 -9.93
N GLU A 175 -22.11 -2.64 -11.11
CA GLU A 175 -21.47 -2.06 -12.32
C GLU A 175 -21.23 -0.56 -12.12
N PRO A 176 -20.17 0.02 -12.77
CA PRO A 176 -19.92 1.45 -12.72
C PRO A 176 -21.06 2.25 -13.37
N GLY A 177 -21.58 3.23 -12.62
CA GLY A 177 -22.57 4.20 -13.09
C GLY A 177 -21.94 5.33 -13.90
N ASP A 178 -22.65 6.47 -14.04
CA ASP A 178 -22.25 7.60 -14.87
C ASP A 178 -22.38 8.96 -14.17
N ASP A 179 -22.84 8.99 -12.93
CA ASP A 179 -23.24 10.22 -12.23
C ASP A 179 -22.29 10.66 -11.10
N ARG A 180 -21.29 9.82 -10.74
CA ARG A 180 -20.39 10.19 -9.63
C ARG A 180 -19.01 9.53 -9.73
N VAL A 181 -17.98 10.25 -9.31
CA VAL A 181 -16.61 9.76 -9.16
C VAL A 181 -16.18 9.80 -7.70
N VAL A 182 -15.28 8.91 -7.30
CA VAL A 182 -14.88 8.76 -5.91
C VAL A 182 -13.38 8.91 -5.73
N TYR A 183 -12.98 9.58 -4.64
CA TYR A 183 -11.63 9.58 -4.12
C TYR A 183 -11.63 8.92 -2.75
N LEU A 184 -10.79 7.90 -2.57
CA LEU A 184 -10.63 7.18 -1.31
C LEU A 184 -9.23 7.38 -0.74
N GLY A 185 -9.14 7.71 0.56
CA GLY A 185 -7.92 7.77 1.32
C GLY A 185 -7.61 9.15 1.90
N HIS A 186 -6.45 9.25 2.54
CA HIS A 186 -6.00 10.50 3.14
C HIS A 186 -5.78 11.60 2.10
N ILE A 187 -6.25 12.83 2.39
CA ILE A 187 -6.16 13.99 1.49
C ILE A 187 -5.04 14.90 1.99
N SER A 188 -4.06 15.14 1.15
CA SER A 188 -2.95 16.05 1.39
C SER A 188 -2.60 16.81 0.11
N PRO A 189 -1.81 17.90 0.17
CA PRO A 189 -1.38 18.60 -1.05
C PRO A 189 -0.71 17.67 -2.05
N ALA A 190 0.21 16.82 -1.59
CA ALA A 190 0.92 15.87 -2.45
C ALA A 190 0.05 14.71 -2.98
N ARG A 191 -1.16 14.56 -2.46
CA ARG A 191 -2.15 13.58 -2.92
C ARG A 191 -3.25 14.19 -3.77
N GLY A 192 -3.05 15.41 -4.27
CA GLY A 192 -3.92 16.06 -5.23
C GLY A 192 -5.12 16.79 -4.61
N ALA A 193 -4.98 17.32 -3.39
CA ALA A 193 -6.09 18.02 -2.73
C ALA A 193 -6.63 19.21 -3.53
N ARG A 194 -5.76 20.01 -4.15
CA ARG A 194 -6.16 21.15 -4.99
C ARG A 194 -6.80 20.69 -6.29
N GLU A 195 -6.20 19.68 -6.89
CA GLU A 195 -6.67 19.06 -8.13
C GLU A 195 -8.07 18.44 -7.94
N LEU A 196 -8.35 17.82 -6.80
CA LEU A 196 -9.68 17.30 -6.48
C LEU A 196 -10.73 18.44 -6.38
N ILE A 197 -10.39 19.55 -5.73
CA ILE A 197 -11.29 20.69 -5.59
C ILE A 197 -11.59 21.29 -6.97
N GLU A 198 -10.57 21.54 -7.76
CA GLU A 198 -10.72 22.09 -9.12
C GLU A 198 -11.50 21.14 -10.03
N LEU A 199 -11.16 19.85 -9.98
CA LEU A 199 -11.88 18.80 -10.70
C LEU A 199 -13.38 18.81 -10.36
N GLY A 200 -13.73 18.92 -9.08
CA GLY A 200 -15.14 18.99 -8.68
C GLY A 200 -15.86 20.20 -9.25
N ARG A 201 -15.19 21.36 -9.34
CA ARG A 201 -15.74 22.56 -9.99
C ARG A 201 -15.97 22.35 -11.49
N ILE A 202 -15.01 21.68 -12.18
CA ILE A 202 -15.12 21.38 -13.62
C ILE A 202 -16.24 20.37 -13.88
N LEU A 203 -16.40 19.35 -13.04
CA LEU A 203 -17.40 18.29 -13.24
C LEU A 203 -18.83 18.72 -12.91
N ARG A 204 -19.01 19.69 -12.02
CA ARG A 204 -20.34 20.15 -11.57
C ARG A 204 -21.30 20.55 -12.70
N PRO A 205 -20.90 21.35 -13.72
CA PRO A 205 -21.77 21.69 -14.86
C PRO A 205 -22.18 20.49 -15.72
N HIS A 206 -21.52 19.35 -15.54
CA HIS A 206 -21.77 18.11 -16.27
C HIS A 206 -22.59 17.09 -15.45
N ASP A 207 -23.15 17.49 -14.31
CA ASP A 207 -23.93 16.64 -13.41
C ASP A 207 -23.16 15.39 -12.89
N VAL A 208 -21.83 15.44 -12.85
CA VAL A 208 -20.98 14.40 -12.26
C VAL A 208 -20.53 14.86 -10.85
N ARG A 209 -20.96 14.12 -9.84
CA ARG A 209 -20.63 14.41 -8.44
C ARG A 209 -19.25 13.88 -8.06
N LEU A 210 -18.47 14.66 -7.35
CA LEU A 210 -17.23 14.22 -6.75
C LEU A 210 -17.42 13.89 -5.26
N GLU A 211 -17.21 12.65 -4.89
CA GLU A 211 -17.27 12.16 -3.51
C GLU A 211 -15.85 11.89 -2.98
N VAL A 212 -15.49 12.54 -1.85
CA VAL A 212 -14.16 12.48 -1.24
C VAL A 212 -14.26 11.81 0.12
N ILE A 213 -13.68 10.62 0.25
CA ILE A 213 -13.79 9.77 1.43
C ILE A 213 -12.41 9.63 2.08
N GLY A 214 -12.23 10.18 3.27
CA GLY A 214 -11.02 10.09 4.04
C GLY A 214 -10.68 11.32 4.87
N ASN A 215 -9.72 11.15 5.79
CA ASN A 215 -9.19 12.28 6.56
C ASN A 215 -8.34 13.19 5.68
N ALA A 216 -8.23 14.46 6.09
CA ALA A 216 -7.40 15.44 5.44
C ALA A 216 -6.39 16.08 6.41
N ASP A 217 -5.25 16.50 5.88
CA ASP A 217 -4.31 17.36 6.59
C ASP A 217 -4.98 18.63 7.09
N ILE A 218 -4.56 19.12 8.25
CA ILE A 218 -5.18 20.28 8.91
C ILE A 218 -5.23 21.49 7.97
N GLU A 219 -4.18 21.71 7.20
CA GLU A 219 -4.06 22.82 6.25
C GLU A 219 -4.99 22.69 5.03
N VAL A 220 -5.45 21.48 4.70
CA VAL A 220 -6.33 21.20 3.55
C VAL A 220 -7.81 21.31 3.94
N ARG A 221 -8.15 21.03 5.21
CA ARG A 221 -9.55 20.98 5.69
C ARG A 221 -10.37 22.22 5.41
N PRO A 222 -9.85 23.47 5.58
CA PRO A 222 -10.62 24.67 5.26
C PRO A 222 -11.05 24.71 3.80
N MET A 223 -10.12 24.42 2.87
CA MET A 223 -10.39 24.41 1.43
C MET A 223 -11.43 23.36 1.02
N LEU A 224 -11.37 22.15 1.63
CA LEU A 224 -12.36 21.10 1.37
C LEU A 224 -13.76 21.49 1.87
N ARG A 225 -13.86 22.15 3.03
CA ARG A 225 -15.15 22.62 3.56
C ARG A 225 -15.75 23.71 2.65
N GLU A 226 -14.95 24.65 2.20
CA GLU A 226 -15.35 25.69 1.27
C GLU A 226 -15.86 25.08 -0.05
N ALA A 227 -15.09 24.19 -0.66
CA ALA A 227 -15.47 23.48 -1.88
C ALA A 227 -16.77 22.65 -1.71
N ALA A 228 -16.97 22.06 -0.54
CA ALA A 228 -18.21 21.36 -0.22
C ALA A 228 -19.40 22.31 -0.07
N GLN A 229 -19.21 23.49 0.53
CA GLN A 229 -20.26 24.53 0.62
C GLN A 229 -20.62 25.09 -0.77
N GLU A 230 -19.65 25.21 -1.65
CA GLU A 230 -19.88 25.60 -3.06
C GLU A 230 -20.59 24.50 -3.88
N GLY A 231 -20.69 23.29 -3.34
CA GLY A 231 -21.24 22.11 -4.04
C GLY A 231 -20.30 21.54 -5.11
N ALA A 232 -18.99 21.85 -5.04
CA ALA A 232 -18.00 21.29 -5.94
C ALA A 232 -17.69 19.83 -5.64
N LEU A 233 -17.77 19.42 -4.36
CA LEU A 233 -17.54 18.04 -3.92
C LEU A 233 -18.34 17.73 -2.65
N HIS A 234 -18.43 16.44 -2.32
CA HIS A 234 -18.92 16.00 -1.02
C HIS A 234 -17.78 15.34 -0.23
N TRP A 235 -17.42 15.91 0.93
CA TRP A 235 -16.36 15.38 1.79
C TRP A 235 -16.94 14.68 3.02
N TYR A 236 -16.74 13.36 3.10
CA TYR A 236 -17.26 12.52 4.18
C TYR A 236 -16.40 12.50 5.45
N GLY A 237 -15.12 12.99 5.36
CA GLY A 237 -14.16 12.76 6.44
C GLY A 237 -13.73 11.30 6.56
N PHE A 238 -13.29 10.90 7.74
CA PHE A 238 -12.87 9.51 7.99
C PHE A 238 -14.06 8.55 7.94
N VAL A 239 -13.91 7.50 7.16
CA VAL A 239 -14.84 6.37 7.09
C VAL A 239 -13.99 5.10 7.20
N PRO A 240 -14.36 4.10 8.01
CA PRO A 240 -13.69 2.80 8.06
C PRO A 240 -13.60 2.15 6.67
N ASN A 241 -12.47 1.48 6.38
CA ASN A 241 -12.13 1.06 5.01
C ASN A 241 -13.20 0.17 4.36
N ASP A 242 -13.73 -0.80 5.09
CA ASP A 242 -14.77 -1.71 4.60
C ASP A 242 -16.04 -0.97 4.19
N ARG A 243 -16.46 0.03 4.98
CA ARG A 243 -17.60 0.90 4.65
C ARG A 243 -17.27 1.83 3.47
N ALA A 244 -16.07 2.40 3.45
CA ALA A 244 -15.63 3.29 2.38
C ALA A 244 -15.61 2.55 1.03
N LEU A 245 -15.13 1.32 0.99
CA LEU A 245 -15.13 0.50 -0.22
C LEU A 245 -16.57 0.19 -0.71
N ARG A 246 -17.49 -0.09 0.21
CA ARG A 246 -18.92 -0.25 -0.17
C ARG A 246 -19.52 1.05 -0.73
N MET A 247 -19.10 2.21 -0.21
CA MET A 247 -19.53 3.52 -0.74
C MET A 247 -18.98 3.76 -2.15
N CYS A 248 -17.82 3.24 -2.48
CA CYS A 248 -17.26 3.35 -3.83
C CYS A 248 -18.05 2.55 -4.88
N ALA A 249 -18.76 1.49 -4.48
CA ALA A 249 -19.44 0.58 -5.42
C ALA A 249 -20.43 1.32 -6.33
N GLY A 250 -20.32 1.09 -7.65
CA GLY A 250 -21.16 1.73 -8.67
C GLY A 250 -20.77 3.16 -9.00
N ALA A 251 -19.61 3.66 -8.57
CA ALA A 251 -19.10 4.93 -9.08
C ALA A 251 -18.62 4.78 -10.54
N LEU A 252 -18.67 5.89 -11.28
CA LEU A 252 -18.17 6.01 -12.65
C LEU A 252 -16.67 5.67 -12.73
N ALA A 253 -15.88 6.20 -11.82
CA ALA A 253 -14.44 5.96 -11.71
C ALA A 253 -13.92 6.23 -10.30
N GLY A 254 -12.76 5.61 -9.98
CA GLY A 254 -11.96 5.90 -8.80
C GLY A 254 -10.74 6.77 -9.14
N LEU A 255 -10.45 7.77 -8.29
CA LEU A 255 -9.43 8.79 -8.55
C LEU A 255 -8.15 8.60 -7.74
N SER A 256 -6.99 8.73 -8.40
CA SER A 256 -5.66 8.71 -7.77
C SER A 256 -4.77 9.81 -8.34
N LEU A 257 -4.89 11.04 -7.82
CA LEU A 257 -4.22 12.24 -8.33
C LEU A 257 -2.92 12.57 -7.57
N LEU A 258 -2.03 11.58 -7.40
CA LEU A 258 -0.76 11.76 -6.70
C LEU A 258 0.18 12.67 -7.49
N HIS A 259 0.95 13.51 -6.78
CA HIS A 259 2.02 14.32 -7.39
C HIS A 259 3.28 13.48 -7.63
N ASP A 260 4.15 13.88 -8.57
CA ASP A 260 5.47 13.28 -8.77
C ASP A 260 6.40 13.65 -7.62
N THR A 261 6.36 12.85 -6.57
CA THR A 261 7.27 12.96 -5.43
C THR A 261 8.12 11.71 -5.30
N PRO A 262 9.35 11.82 -4.77
CA PRO A 262 10.22 10.65 -4.58
C PRO A 262 9.57 9.50 -3.80
N ASN A 263 8.68 9.84 -2.85
CA ASN A 263 7.98 8.85 -2.02
C ASN A 263 6.91 8.08 -2.80
N TYR A 264 6.25 8.71 -3.78
CA TYR A 264 5.17 8.07 -4.55
C TYR A 264 5.65 7.45 -5.87
N ARG A 265 6.83 7.80 -6.36
CA ARG A 265 7.34 7.35 -7.65
C ARG A 265 7.44 5.83 -7.77
N HIS A 266 7.76 5.15 -6.67
CA HIS A 266 7.95 3.70 -6.63
C HIS A 266 6.93 2.98 -5.75
N SER A 267 5.96 3.71 -5.20
CA SER A 267 4.93 3.16 -4.31
C SER A 267 3.68 2.78 -5.10
N MET A 268 3.15 1.59 -4.81
CA MET A 268 1.87 1.13 -5.32
C MET A 268 0.74 1.93 -4.66
N PRO A 269 -0.07 2.67 -5.43
CA PRO A 269 -1.22 3.35 -4.87
C PRO A 269 -2.33 2.34 -4.54
N THR A 270 -2.41 1.91 -3.28
CA THR A 270 -3.34 0.88 -2.81
C THR A 270 -4.79 1.14 -3.21
N LYS A 271 -5.21 2.42 -3.23
CA LYS A 271 -6.55 2.81 -3.69
C LYS A 271 -6.84 2.41 -5.15
N VAL A 272 -5.83 2.40 -6.03
CA VAL A 272 -5.99 1.94 -7.41
C VAL A 272 -6.37 0.47 -7.44
N VAL A 273 -5.67 -0.36 -6.66
CA VAL A 273 -5.99 -1.79 -6.51
C VAL A 273 -7.38 -1.97 -5.87
N GLU A 274 -7.75 -1.16 -4.90
CA GLU A 274 -9.06 -1.20 -4.25
C GLU A 274 -10.19 -0.82 -5.23
N TYR A 275 -10.02 0.18 -6.08
CA TYR A 275 -10.98 0.52 -7.14
C TYR A 275 -11.13 -0.63 -8.13
N MET A 276 -10.03 -1.15 -8.65
CA MET A 276 -10.01 -2.29 -9.57
C MET A 276 -10.71 -3.51 -8.96
N ALA A 277 -10.44 -3.81 -7.67
CA ALA A 277 -11.08 -4.90 -6.94
C ALA A 277 -12.60 -4.77 -6.87
N HIS A 278 -13.11 -3.55 -6.87
CA HIS A 278 -14.53 -3.25 -6.80
C HIS A 278 -15.16 -2.94 -8.17
N GLY A 279 -14.43 -3.23 -9.27
CA GLY A 279 -14.92 -3.06 -10.63
C GLY A 279 -15.11 -1.60 -11.03
N LEU A 280 -14.26 -0.71 -10.58
CA LEU A 280 -14.26 0.69 -10.98
C LEU A 280 -13.12 0.96 -11.96
N PRO A 281 -13.38 1.63 -13.09
CA PRO A 281 -12.34 2.25 -13.90
C PRO A 281 -11.51 3.21 -13.06
N VAL A 282 -10.21 3.31 -13.39
CA VAL A 282 -9.29 4.17 -12.64
C VAL A 282 -8.92 5.40 -13.47
N VAL A 283 -8.99 6.59 -12.87
CA VAL A 283 -8.33 7.79 -13.40
C VAL A 283 -7.16 8.14 -12.46
N SER A 284 -5.95 8.03 -12.97
CA SER A 284 -4.71 8.19 -12.19
C SER A 284 -3.72 9.11 -12.87
N THR A 285 -2.90 9.81 -12.08
CA THR A 285 -1.74 10.52 -12.63
C THR A 285 -0.64 9.55 -13.07
N GLU A 286 0.23 10.02 -13.97
CA GLU A 286 1.21 9.26 -14.74
C GLU A 286 2.45 8.74 -13.97
N GLY A 287 2.32 8.44 -12.68
CA GLY A 287 3.37 7.78 -11.92
C GLY A 287 3.75 6.42 -12.55
N PRO A 288 5.04 6.02 -12.57
CA PRO A 288 5.48 4.80 -13.26
C PRO A 288 4.71 3.54 -12.86
N VAL A 289 4.44 3.36 -11.56
CA VAL A 289 3.71 2.20 -11.05
C VAL A 289 2.23 2.25 -11.44
N ALA A 290 1.61 3.44 -11.35
CA ALA A 290 0.21 3.62 -11.76
C ALA A 290 0.04 3.40 -13.27
N ARG A 291 0.94 3.92 -14.10
CA ARG A 291 0.95 3.71 -15.55
C ARG A 291 1.04 2.22 -15.90
N SER A 292 2.02 1.52 -15.31
CA SER A 292 2.20 0.08 -15.52
C SER A 292 0.97 -0.73 -15.13
N LEU A 293 0.28 -0.34 -14.06
CA LEU A 293 -0.89 -1.06 -13.57
C LEU A 293 -2.18 -0.71 -14.34
N VAL A 294 -2.36 0.58 -14.68
CA VAL A 294 -3.63 1.08 -15.20
C VAL A 294 -3.71 0.99 -16.73
N THR A 295 -2.59 1.22 -17.45
CA THR A 295 -2.60 1.31 -18.93
C THR A 295 -1.69 0.31 -19.63
N GLU A 296 -0.63 -0.18 -18.97
CA GLU A 296 0.41 -1.01 -19.60
C GLU A 296 0.38 -2.47 -19.09
N HIS A 297 -0.66 -2.86 -18.35
CA HIS A 297 -0.77 -4.23 -17.83
C HIS A 297 -1.03 -5.23 -18.98
N PRO A 298 -0.44 -6.46 -18.94
CA PRO A 298 -0.62 -7.47 -20.00
C PRO A 298 -2.08 -7.87 -20.26
N GLU A 299 -2.93 -7.82 -19.24
CA GLU A 299 -4.38 -8.10 -19.35
C GLU A 299 -5.15 -6.98 -20.06
N GLY A 300 -4.53 -5.84 -20.31
CA GLY A 300 -5.11 -4.66 -20.92
C GLY A 300 -5.30 -3.49 -19.96
N PRO A 301 -5.86 -2.38 -20.47
CA PRO A 301 -6.06 -1.17 -19.67
C PRO A 301 -7.26 -1.31 -18.70
N ALA A 302 -7.09 -0.76 -17.52
CA ALA A 302 -8.09 -0.69 -16.44
C ALA A 302 -8.57 0.73 -16.16
N GLY A 303 -8.18 1.70 -17.00
CA GLY A 303 -8.51 3.10 -16.80
C GLY A 303 -7.70 4.04 -17.68
N ILE A 304 -7.68 5.32 -17.29
CA ILE A 304 -7.00 6.39 -18.01
C ILE A 304 -5.93 7.02 -17.13
N VAL A 305 -4.76 7.23 -17.69
CA VAL A 305 -3.65 7.94 -17.03
C VAL A 305 -3.57 9.35 -17.59
N VAL A 306 -3.49 10.34 -16.69
CA VAL A 306 -3.47 11.76 -17.01
C VAL A 306 -2.19 12.42 -16.50
N PRO A 307 -1.78 13.58 -17.04
CA PRO A 307 -0.61 14.33 -16.55
C PRO A 307 -0.72 14.69 -15.07
N PHE A 308 0.42 14.88 -14.41
CA PHE A 308 0.46 15.38 -13.04
C PHE A 308 -0.14 16.79 -12.94
N GLN A 309 -0.94 17.03 -11.89
CA GLN A 309 -1.49 18.34 -11.56
C GLN A 309 -2.38 18.94 -12.67
N ASP A 310 -2.99 18.10 -13.49
CA ASP A 310 -3.89 18.51 -14.59
C ASP A 310 -5.33 18.08 -14.30
N SER A 311 -6.09 18.97 -13.66
CA SER A 311 -7.50 18.75 -13.32
C SER A 311 -8.38 18.73 -14.57
N GLN A 312 -8.01 19.46 -15.62
CA GLN A 312 -8.75 19.49 -16.88
C GLN A 312 -8.65 18.14 -17.61
N ALA A 313 -7.42 17.58 -17.75
CA ALA A 313 -7.23 16.26 -18.34
C ALA A 313 -7.94 15.17 -17.52
N ALA A 314 -7.97 15.29 -16.18
CA ALA A 314 -8.72 14.37 -15.33
C ALA A 314 -10.24 14.47 -15.58
N ALA A 315 -10.77 15.66 -15.77
CA ALA A 315 -12.18 15.87 -16.11
C ALA A 315 -12.53 15.28 -17.48
N GLU A 316 -11.70 15.52 -18.49
CA GLU A 316 -11.88 14.98 -19.84
C GLU A 316 -11.88 13.44 -19.84
N ALA A 317 -10.96 12.82 -19.07
CA ALA A 317 -10.93 11.36 -18.89
C ALA A 317 -12.23 10.84 -18.25
N ILE A 318 -12.74 11.54 -17.23
CA ILE A 318 -13.99 11.16 -16.56
C ILE A 318 -15.18 11.31 -17.49
N LEU A 319 -15.28 12.39 -18.24
CA LEU A 319 -16.35 12.62 -19.20
C LEU A 319 -16.31 11.60 -20.35
N THR A 320 -15.13 11.24 -20.84
CA THR A 320 -14.95 10.14 -21.78
C THR A 320 -15.53 8.83 -21.24
N LEU A 321 -15.21 8.47 -19.99
CA LEU A 321 -15.77 7.26 -19.36
C LEU A 321 -17.27 7.35 -19.12
N ARG A 322 -17.81 8.54 -18.85
CA ARG A 322 -19.27 8.77 -18.70
C ARG A 322 -19.99 8.53 -20.02
N ASP A 323 -19.47 9.09 -21.09
CA ASP A 323 -20.13 9.11 -22.40
C ASP A 323 -19.94 7.79 -23.17
N ASP A 324 -18.85 7.04 -22.89
CA ASP A 324 -18.60 5.71 -23.48
C ASP A 324 -18.81 4.61 -22.44
N ARG A 325 -20.02 4.03 -22.43
CA ARG A 325 -20.37 2.93 -21.53
C ARG A 325 -19.56 1.66 -21.79
N GLU A 326 -19.27 1.34 -23.05
CA GLU A 326 -18.54 0.11 -23.40
C GLU A 326 -17.10 0.18 -22.92
N LEU A 327 -16.43 1.30 -23.15
CA LEU A 327 -15.08 1.57 -22.62
C LEU A 327 -15.05 1.48 -21.10
N ARG A 328 -16.02 2.11 -20.44
CA ARG A 328 -16.15 2.10 -18.96
C ARG A 328 -16.26 0.68 -18.42
N LEU A 329 -17.14 -0.14 -18.98
CA LEU A 329 -17.33 -1.53 -18.56
C LEU A 329 -16.12 -2.41 -18.90
N SER A 330 -15.47 -2.20 -20.02
CA SER A 330 -14.23 -2.89 -20.40
C SER A 330 -13.13 -2.64 -19.37
N TYR A 331 -12.89 -1.39 -19.02
CA TYR A 331 -11.88 -1.04 -18.01
C TYR A 331 -12.20 -1.58 -16.61
N ALA A 332 -13.47 -1.56 -16.22
CA ALA A 332 -13.92 -2.13 -14.97
C ALA A 332 -13.67 -3.66 -14.90
N CYS A 333 -13.98 -4.38 -15.96
CA CYS A 333 -13.78 -5.82 -16.07
C CYS A 333 -12.30 -6.18 -16.06
N THR A 334 -11.50 -5.50 -16.87
CA THR A 334 -10.03 -5.70 -16.92
C THR A 334 -9.41 -5.41 -15.55
N GLY A 335 -9.76 -4.29 -14.93
CA GLY A 335 -9.27 -3.93 -13.59
C GLY A 335 -9.61 -4.98 -12.54
N HIS A 336 -10.85 -5.48 -12.53
CA HIS A 336 -11.25 -6.54 -11.61
C HIS A 336 -10.48 -7.84 -11.83
N THR A 337 -10.25 -8.22 -13.09
CA THR A 337 -9.44 -9.40 -13.47
C THR A 337 -8.01 -9.26 -12.95
N ILE A 338 -7.36 -8.11 -13.16
CA ILE A 338 -6.01 -7.82 -12.67
C ILE A 338 -5.98 -7.88 -11.13
N ALA A 339 -6.93 -7.22 -10.47
CA ALA A 339 -6.99 -7.22 -9.02
C ALA A 339 -7.13 -8.64 -8.46
N ARG A 340 -7.96 -9.47 -9.10
CA ARG A 340 -8.21 -10.85 -8.64
C ARG A 340 -7.04 -11.78 -8.88
N SER A 341 -6.34 -11.67 -10.00
CA SER A 341 -5.18 -12.52 -10.31
C SER A 341 -3.95 -12.16 -9.51
N SER A 342 -3.70 -10.85 -9.26
CA SER A 342 -2.42 -10.36 -8.74
C SER A 342 -2.50 -9.80 -7.32
N PHE A 343 -3.67 -9.32 -6.87
CA PHE A 343 -3.80 -8.58 -5.62
C PHE A 343 -4.86 -9.14 -4.66
N HIS A 344 -5.33 -10.38 -4.88
CA HIS A 344 -6.29 -11.01 -3.98
C HIS A 344 -5.61 -11.51 -2.71
N TRP A 345 -5.94 -10.89 -1.57
CA TRP A 345 -5.28 -11.16 -0.29
C TRP A 345 -5.27 -12.65 0.12
N PRO A 346 -6.36 -13.44 0.01
CA PRO A 346 -6.32 -14.86 0.39
C PRO A 346 -5.23 -15.70 -0.30
N VAL A 347 -4.80 -15.31 -1.52
CA VAL A 347 -3.65 -15.94 -2.19
C VAL A 347 -2.34 -15.49 -1.55
N GLN A 348 -2.19 -14.19 -1.35
CA GLN A 348 -1.00 -13.60 -0.73
C GLN A 348 -0.86 -14.01 0.74
N ALA A 349 -1.98 -14.19 1.47
CA ALA A 349 -2.00 -14.67 2.84
C ALA A 349 -1.33 -16.05 2.97
N ARG A 350 -1.70 -16.99 2.09
CA ARG A 350 -1.08 -18.33 2.09
C ARG A 350 0.43 -18.26 1.79
N LEU A 351 0.84 -17.43 0.84
CA LEU A 351 2.25 -17.24 0.50
C LEU A 351 3.02 -16.61 1.67
N PHE A 352 2.42 -15.62 2.33
CA PHE A 352 2.98 -14.97 3.50
C PHE A 352 3.21 -15.96 4.65
N VAL A 353 2.18 -16.72 5.03
CA VAL A 353 2.29 -17.71 6.12
C VAL A 353 3.33 -18.77 5.79
N LYS A 354 3.26 -19.37 4.59
CA LYS A 354 4.23 -20.37 4.13
C LYS A 354 5.67 -19.85 4.12
N GLN A 355 5.87 -18.58 3.80
CA GLN A 355 7.20 -17.97 3.82
C GLN A 355 7.76 -17.86 5.24
N LEU A 356 6.94 -17.50 6.21
CA LEU A 356 7.37 -17.42 7.62
C LEU A 356 7.68 -18.82 8.18
N GLU A 357 6.83 -19.81 7.88
CA GLU A 357 7.04 -21.21 8.25
C GLU A 357 8.34 -21.76 7.66
N SER A 358 8.57 -21.54 6.36
CA SER A 358 9.81 -21.98 5.71
C SER A 358 11.06 -21.38 6.35
N TRP A 359 11.03 -20.11 6.71
CA TRP A 359 12.17 -19.49 7.38
C TRP A 359 12.39 -20.01 8.80
N LEU A 360 11.32 -20.37 9.50
CA LEU A 360 11.42 -20.97 10.82
C LEU A 360 12.03 -22.39 10.73
N ASP A 361 11.59 -23.20 9.76
CA ASP A 361 12.13 -24.52 9.49
C ASP A 361 13.62 -24.46 9.13
N GLU A 362 14.02 -23.53 8.27
CA GLU A 362 15.43 -23.27 7.93
C GLU A 362 16.25 -22.91 9.20
N ALA A 363 15.71 -22.06 10.08
CA ALA A 363 16.39 -21.64 11.31
C ALA A 363 16.54 -22.79 12.31
N ASN A 364 15.59 -23.74 12.33
CA ASN A 364 15.60 -24.93 13.20
C ASN A 364 16.39 -26.10 12.61
N GLY A 365 17.07 -25.92 11.46
CA GLY A 365 17.89 -26.94 10.82
C GLY A 365 17.11 -28.01 10.05
N SER A 366 15.82 -27.81 9.80
CA SER A 366 15.03 -28.65 8.91
C SER A 366 15.40 -28.37 7.44
N PRO A 367 15.58 -29.37 6.56
CA PRO A 367 15.81 -29.10 5.14
C PRO A 367 14.57 -28.42 4.55
N GLY A 368 14.74 -27.20 4.12
CA GLY A 368 13.66 -26.41 3.50
C GLY A 368 13.07 -27.12 2.27
N PRO A 369 11.82 -26.82 1.88
CA PRO A 369 11.20 -27.39 0.69
C PRO A 369 12.07 -27.12 -0.54
N ILE A 370 12.32 -28.16 -1.35
CA ILE A 370 13.07 -28.06 -2.60
C ILE A 370 12.38 -26.98 -3.47
N PRO A 371 13.09 -25.92 -3.89
CA PRO A 371 12.50 -24.89 -4.72
C PRO A 371 11.97 -25.52 -6.01
N GLU A 372 10.68 -25.26 -6.34
CA GLU A 372 10.13 -25.69 -7.62
C GLU A 372 11.01 -25.18 -8.77
N PRO A 373 11.29 -26.02 -9.77
CA PRO A 373 12.11 -25.62 -10.91
C PRO A 373 11.42 -24.41 -11.61
N ARG A 374 12.19 -23.32 -11.74
CA ARG A 374 11.73 -22.13 -12.49
C ARG A 374 11.27 -22.57 -13.87
N ARG A 375 10.02 -22.27 -14.23
CA ARG A 375 9.55 -22.45 -15.63
C ARG A 375 10.53 -21.72 -16.54
N PRO A 376 10.99 -22.35 -17.63
CA PRO A 376 11.91 -21.70 -18.56
C PRO A 376 11.24 -20.44 -19.09
N GLN A 377 11.89 -19.28 -18.96
CA GLN A 377 11.50 -18.10 -19.70
C GLN A 377 11.61 -18.41 -21.20
N GLU A 378 10.53 -18.33 -21.94
CA GLU A 378 10.53 -18.47 -23.39
C GLU A 378 11.51 -17.45 -23.98
N ARG A 379 12.56 -18.00 -24.55
CA ARG A 379 13.60 -17.23 -25.26
C ARG A 379 12.95 -16.68 -26.52
N LYS A 380 12.65 -15.37 -26.54
CA LYS A 380 12.24 -14.69 -27.76
C LYS A 380 13.31 -14.90 -28.82
N LEU A 381 13.02 -15.73 -29.82
CA LEU A 381 13.81 -15.90 -31.03
C LEU A 381 13.89 -14.53 -31.73
N ARG A 382 15.09 -13.97 -31.78
CA ARG A 382 15.40 -12.88 -32.71
C ARG A 382 15.40 -13.47 -34.12
N THR A 383 14.39 -13.15 -34.91
CA THR A 383 14.45 -13.35 -36.35
C THR A 383 15.42 -12.33 -36.93
N SER A 384 16.57 -12.81 -37.35
CA SER A 384 17.50 -12.08 -38.20
C SER A 384 16.87 -11.94 -39.60
N GLY A 385 16.56 -10.71 -39.99
CA GLY A 385 16.11 -10.40 -41.31
C GLY A 385 17.23 -10.61 -42.36
N GLU A 386 16.96 -11.40 -43.31
CA GLU A 386 17.77 -11.56 -44.52
C GLU A 386 17.77 -10.27 -45.35
N GLN A 387 18.98 -9.83 -45.66
CA GLN A 387 19.21 -8.80 -46.71
C GLN A 387 19.00 -9.44 -48.10
N GLY A 388 17.98 -9.03 -48.81
CA GLY A 388 17.85 -9.30 -50.24
C GLY A 388 18.58 -8.26 -51.08
N HIS A 389 19.68 -8.64 -51.71
CA HIS A 389 20.25 -7.92 -52.83
C HIS A 389 19.32 -8.09 -54.06
N THR A 390 18.99 -6.97 -54.70
CA THR A 390 18.54 -6.98 -56.08
C THR A 390 19.48 -6.17 -56.92
N VAL A 391 20.15 -6.84 -57.86
CA VAL A 391 20.84 -6.30 -59.02
C VAL A 391 19.85 -6.33 -60.18
N VAL A 392 19.66 -5.26 -60.84
CA VAL A 392 19.54 -4.75 -62.23
C VAL A 392 18.55 -3.59 -62.24
#